data_002b0ddd789c8afb768aae8c325ddcc8
#
_entry.id   002b0ddd789c8afb768aae8c325ddcc8
#
_cell.length_a   1.000
_cell.length_b   1.000
_cell.length_c   1.000
_cell.angle_alpha   90.00
_cell.angle_beta   90.00
_cell.angle_gamma   90.00
#
_symmetry.space_group_name_H-M   'P 1'
#
loop_
_entity.id
_entity.type
_entity.pdbx_description
1 polymer ?
#
loop_
_entity_poly.entity_id
_entity_poly.type
_entity_poly.pdbx_seq_one_letter_code
_entity_poly.pdbx_strand_id
1 'polypeptide(L)'
;MTKFWINHKIDIVILAVILLSISVWFFHVWSDENVEEIDLSNSAISCELNGKFSTYSVRFSKNGTDYFMTKKYNFCELYRDEIRGKSIKGEYLKGNHLLKKIEVDGASYHEQLALSAYFSGLLLASLCWVFIRTPIKWVALKMHNKTLN
;
A
#
# COMPACT_ATOMS: atom_id res chain seq x y z
N MET A 1 -35.86 -19.12 12.78
CA MET A 1 -34.70 -18.58 13.51
C MET A 1 -33.33 -19.09 12.99
N THR A 2 -33.22 -20.35 12.59
CA THR A 2 -31.93 -20.97 12.17
C THR A 2 -31.25 -20.33 10.97
N LYS A 3 -31.98 -19.92 9.91
CA LYS A 3 -31.37 -19.28 8.70
C LYS A 3 -30.68 -17.93 8.98
N PHE A 4 -31.22 -17.15 9.89
CA PHE A 4 -30.65 -15.85 10.26
C PHE A 4 -29.29 -16.02 10.98
N TRP A 5 -29.22 -16.98 11.89
CA TRP A 5 -27.97 -17.27 12.63
C TRP A 5 -26.85 -17.83 11.78
N ILE A 6 -27.15 -18.71 10.82
CA ILE A 6 -26.15 -19.27 9.89
C ILE A 6 -25.55 -18.17 9.02
N ASN A 7 -26.40 -17.26 8.52
CA ASN A 7 -25.93 -16.15 7.69
C ASN A 7 -24.98 -15.20 8.44
N HIS A 8 -25.27 -14.88 9.71
CA HIS A 8 -24.39 -14.04 10.52
C HIS A 8 -23.04 -14.70 10.83
N LYS A 9 -23.04 -15.99 11.16
CA LYS A 9 -21.78 -16.73 11.42
C LYS A 9 -20.87 -16.74 10.19
N ILE A 10 -21.42 -16.98 9.00
CA ILE A 10 -20.65 -16.96 7.74
C ILE A 10 -20.08 -15.57 7.49
N ASP A 11 -20.85 -14.51 7.67
CA ASP A 11 -20.38 -13.14 7.49
C ASP A 11 -19.21 -12.80 8.42
N ILE A 12 -19.31 -13.19 9.70
CA ILE A 12 -18.25 -12.95 10.69
C ILE A 12 -16.98 -13.71 10.32
N VAL A 13 -17.09 -14.99 9.92
CA VAL A 13 -15.91 -15.78 9.53
C VAL A 13 -15.21 -15.20 8.32
N ILE A 14 -15.97 -14.83 7.28
CA ILE A 14 -15.40 -14.22 6.07
C ILE A 14 -14.69 -12.91 6.43
N LEU A 15 -15.33 -12.05 7.21
CA LEU A 15 -14.75 -10.78 7.64
C LEU A 15 -13.46 -10.99 8.45
N ALA A 16 -13.46 -11.94 9.37
CA ALA A 16 -12.28 -12.26 10.17
C ALA A 16 -11.11 -12.76 9.31
N VAL A 17 -11.36 -13.63 8.33
CA VAL A 17 -10.33 -14.13 7.41
C VAL A 17 -9.76 -13.00 6.56
N ILE A 18 -10.60 -12.09 6.05
CA ILE A 18 -10.17 -10.95 5.25
C ILE A 18 -9.30 -10.00 6.11
N LEU A 19 -9.74 -9.66 7.31
CA LEU A 19 -9.00 -8.78 8.21
C LEU A 19 -7.65 -9.39 8.62
N LEU A 20 -7.61 -10.68 8.92
CA LEU A 20 -6.36 -11.39 9.20
C LEU A 20 -5.40 -11.38 8.00
N SER A 21 -5.90 -11.67 6.81
CA SER A 21 -5.08 -11.66 5.59
C SER A 21 -4.46 -10.29 5.31
N ILE A 22 -5.23 -9.23 5.51
CA ILE A 22 -4.74 -7.85 5.34
C ILE A 22 -3.71 -7.52 6.41
N SER A 23 -3.96 -7.89 7.66
CA SER A 23 -3.03 -7.63 8.76
C SER A 23 -1.69 -8.32 8.54
N VAL A 24 -1.70 -9.58 8.10
CA VAL A 24 -0.49 -10.34 7.77
C VAL A 24 0.24 -9.72 6.58
N TRP A 25 -0.48 -9.37 5.52
CA TRP A 25 0.09 -8.72 4.34
C TRP A 25 0.70 -7.35 4.69
N PHE A 26 -0.03 -6.54 5.45
CA PHE A 26 0.44 -5.25 5.92
C PHE A 26 1.71 -5.38 6.77
N PHE A 27 1.70 -6.29 7.74
CA PHE A 27 2.86 -6.54 8.59
C PHE A 27 4.08 -7.00 7.76
N HIS A 28 3.87 -7.88 6.78
CA HIS A 28 4.96 -8.37 5.92
C HIS A 28 5.54 -7.26 5.03
N VAL A 29 4.69 -6.42 4.43
CA VAL A 29 5.15 -5.34 3.53
C VAL A 29 5.84 -4.21 4.29
N TRP A 30 5.40 -3.93 5.52
CA TRP A 30 5.90 -2.82 6.33
C TRP A 30 6.85 -3.23 7.45
N SER A 31 7.25 -4.51 7.51
CA SER A 31 8.26 -4.94 8.47
C SER A 31 9.60 -4.27 8.15
N ASP A 32 10.36 -3.93 9.18
CA ASP A 32 11.67 -3.28 9.03
C ASP A 32 12.68 -4.14 8.27
N GLU A 33 12.48 -5.46 8.24
CA GLU A 33 13.29 -6.40 7.46
C GLU A 33 13.23 -6.16 5.93
N ASN A 34 12.17 -5.54 5.44
CA ASN A 34 12.00 -5.20 4.02
C ASN A 34 12.42 -3.77 3.66
N VAL A 35 12.94 -3.02 4.62
CA VAL A 35 13.40 -1.64 4.43
C VAL A 35 14.91 -1.60 4.46
N GLU A 36 15.50 -0.86 3.54
CA GLU A 36 16.92 -0.55 3.51
C GLU A 36 17.15 0.94 3.44
N GLU A 37 18.22 1.39 4.06
CA GLU A 37 18.67 2.77 3.98
C GLU A 37 19.58 2.96 2.77
N ILE A 38 19.47 4.10 2.13
CA ILE A 38 20.34 4.53 1.04
C ILE A 38 20.68 6.00 1.16
N ASP A 39 21.95 6.33 0.89
CA ASP A 39 22.36 7.69 0.67
C ASP A 39 22.06 8.09 -0.77
N LEU A 40 21.18 9.05 -0.97
CA LEU A 40 20.77 9.60 -2.26
C LEU A 40 21.42 10.95 -2.57
N SER A 41 22.37 11.38 -1.75
CA SER A 41 23.18 12.58 -2.03
C SER A 41 23.87 12.44 -3.39
N ASN A 42 23.85 13.48 -4.20
CA ASN A 42 24.38 13.47 -5.56
C ASN A 42 23.72 12.50 -6.56
N SER A 43 22.54 11.95 -6.25
CA SER A 43 21.76 11.20 -7.26
C SER A 43 21.21 12.14 -8.34
N ALA A 44 21.05 11.62 -9.55
CA ALA A 44 20.32 12.35 -10.59
C ALA A 44 18.81 12.32 -10.26
N ILE A 45 18.19 13.49 -10.21
CA ILE A 45 16.78 13.63 -9.88
C ILE A 45 16.00 13.95 -11.14
N SER A 46 15.03 13.12 -11.48
CA SER A 46 14.12 13.31 -12.60
C SER A 46 12.67 13.30 -12.14
N CYS A 47 11.83 13.98 -12.90
CA CYS A 47 10.40 14.10 -12.64
C CYS A 47 9.63 13.56 -13.83
N GLU A 48 8.78 12.58 -13.60
CA GLU A 48 7.89 12.03 -14.63
C GLU A 48 6.45 12.29 -14.25
N LEU A 49 5.66 12.80 -15.21
CA LEU A 49 4.22 12.98 -15.03
C LEU A 49 3.51 11.63 -15.18
N ASN A 50 2.88 11.17 -14.14
CA ASN A 50 2.04 9.97 -14.18
C ASN A 50 0.64 10.32 -14.71
N GLY A 51 0.47 10.19 -16.02
CA GLY A 51 -0.77 10.12 -16.79
C GLY A 51 -2.01 10.82 -16.23
N LYS A 52 -3.05 10.06 -15.92
CA LYS A 52 -4.42 10.56 -15.68
C LYS A 52 -4.66 11.31 -14.36
N PHE A 53 -3.73 11.32 -13.42
CA PHE A 53 -3.99 11.81 -12.06
C PHE A 53 -3.17 13.04 -11.65
N SER A 54 -2.50 13.70 -12.59
CA SER A 54 -1.63 14.86 -12.29
C SER A 54 -0.68 14.62 -11.11
N THR A 55 -0.20 13.40 -10.98
CA THR A 55 0.79 13.01 -9.98
C THR A 55 2.15 12.92 -10.65
N TYR A 56 3.18 13.44 -9.99
CA TYR A 56 4.55 13.27 -10.44
C TYR A 56 5.21 12.14 -9.67
N SER A 57 5.94 11.29 -10.40
CA SER A 57 6.92 10.39 -9.79
C SER A 57 8.26 11.11 -9.76
N VAL A 58 8.80 11.29 -8.57
CA VAL A 58 10.17 11.76 -8.39
C VAL A 58 11.07 10.53 -8.37
N ARG A 59 12.04 10.52 -9.27
CA ARG A 59 12.98 9.42 -9.44
C ARG A 59 14.39 9.91 -9.09
N PHE A 60 15.04 9.15 -8.22
CA PHE A 60 16.44 9.32 -7.85
C PHE A 60 17.24 8.19 -8.47
N SER A 61 18.10 8.51 -9.43
CA SER A 61 18.95 7.51 -10.08
C SER A 61 20.34 7.52 -9.45
N LYS A 62 20.74 6.37 -8.89
CA LYS A 62 22.05 6.17 -8.28
C LYS A 62 22.61 4.81 -8.66
N ASN A 63 23.84 4.77 -9.18
CA ASN A 63 24.54 3.54 -9.58
C ASN A 63 23.73 2.63 -10.52
N GLY A 64 22.94 3.21 -11.43
CA GLY A 64 22.10 2.46 -12.38
C GLY A 64 20.80 1.92 -11.78
N THR A 65 20.50 2.21 -10.54
CA THR A 65 19.24 1.83 -9.87
C THR A 65 18.39 3.07 -9.66
N ASP A 66 17.10 2.95 -9.95
CA ASP A 66 16.12 4.00 -9.78
C ASP A 66 15.31 3.77 -8.52
N TYR A 67 15.26 4.79 -7.67
CA TYR A 67 14.44 4.86 -6.47
C TYR A 67 13.38 5.92 -6.69
N PHE A 68 12.13 5.64 -6.37
CA PHE A 68 11.05 6.54 -6.72
C PHE A 68 10.06 6.77 -5.59
N MET A 69 9.49 7.96 -5.58
CA MET A 69 8.33 8.29 -4.76
C MET A 69 7.26 8.96 -5.60
N THR A 70 6.00 8.80 -5.21
CA THR A 70 4.89 9.47 -5.85
C THR A 70 4.46 10.66 -5.01
N LYS A 71 4.47 11.86 -5.60
CA LYS A 71 3.92 13.08 -4.98
C LYS A 71 2.81 13.67 -5.83
N LYS A 72 1.81 14.22 -5.17
CA LYS A 72 0.75 15.00 -5.80
C LYS A 72 1.28 16.41 -6.14
N TYR A 73 1.00 16.86 -7.39
CA TYR A 73 1.19 18.23 -7.89
C TYR A 73 2.60 18.73 -8.21
N ASN A 74 2.64 19.80 -8.99
CA ASN A 74 3.68 20.66 -9.56
C ASN A 74 4.97 20.88 -8.74
N PHE A 75 5.13 20.18 -7.66
CA PHE A 75 6.23 20.29 -6.72
C PHE A 75 7.54 19.67 -7.20
N CYS A 76 7.55 18.91 -8.29
CA CYS A 76 8.75 18.16 -8.60
C CYS A 76 9.92 19.07 -9.00
N GLU A 77 9.67 20.11 -9.75
CA GLU A 77 10.73 21.06 -10.12
C GLU A 77 11.19 21.87 -8.91
N LEU A 78 10.24 22.41 -8.13
CA LEU A 78 10.55 23.10 -6.88
C LEU A 78 11.28 22.17 -5.90
N TYR A 79 10.82 20.94 -5.78
CA TYR A 79 11.44 19.93 -4.93
C TYR A 79 12.87 19.64 -5.37
N ARG A 80 13.10 19.41 -6.66
CA ARG A 80 14.42 19.17 -7.22
C ARG A 80 15.38 20.32 -6.93
N ASP A 81 14.94 21.56 -7.09
CA ASP A 81 15.78 22.74 -6.89
C ASP A 81 16.05 23.00 -5.39
N GLU A 82 15.09 22.69 -4.53
CA GLU A 82 15.22 22.83 -3.07
C GLU A 82 16.21 21.83 -2.46
N ILE A 83 16.25 20.60 -2.97
CA ILE A 83 17.08 19.51 -2.41
C ILE A 83 18.42 19.33 -3.11
N ARG A 84 18.63 20.03 -4.24
CA ARG A 84 19.87 19.93 -5.01
C ARG A 84 21.08 20.33 -4.18
N GLY A 85 22.08 19.45 -4.13
CA GLY A 85 23.31 19.66 -3.40
C GLY A 85 23.23 19.48 -1.90
N LYS A 86 22.08 19.05 -1.37
CA LYS A 86 21.90 18.70 0.04
C LYS A 86 22.22 17.24 0.32
N SER A 87 22.44 16.93 1.58
CA SER A 87 22.57 15.53 2.04
C SER A 87 21.18 14.89 2.04
N ILE A 88 21.01 13.80 1.28
CA ILE A 88 19.73 13.11 1.13
C ILE A 88 19.91 11.67 1.57
N LYS A 89 19.15 11.26 2.60
CA LYS A 89 19.03 9.88 3.02
C LYS A 89 17.64 9.37 2.70
N GLY A 90 17.55 8.17 2.16
CA GLY A 90 16.28 7.53 1.84
C GLY A 90 16.15 6.18 2.53
N GLU A 91 14.96 5.82 2.91
CA GLU A 91 14.55 4.46 3.26
C GLU A 91 13.67 3.92 2.14
N TYR A 92 13.98 2.76 1.60
CA TYR A 92 13.23 2.17 0.49
C TYR A 92 12.84 0.71 0.75
N LEU A 93 11.80 0.25 0.06
CA LEU A 93 11.37 -1.15 0.08
C LEU A 93 12.18 -1.98 -0.91
N LYS A 94 12.83 -3.05 -0.44
CA LYS A 94 13.72 -3.93 -1.23
C LYS A 94 13.10 -4.45 -2.54
N GLY A 95 11.82 -4.75 -2.53
CA GLY A 95 11.16 -5.41 -3.65
C GLY A 95 10.87 -4.51 -4.86
N ASN A 96 10.67 -3.21 -4.64
CA ASN A 96 10.22 -2.30 -5.69
C ASN A 96 10.92 -0.94 -5.71
N HIS A 97 11.93 -0.74 -4.87
CA HIS A 97 12.70 0.50 -4.72
C HIS A 97 11.83 1.75 -4.44
N LEU A 98 10.66 1.55 -3.87
CA LEU A 98 9.77 2.63 -3.47
C LEU A 98 10.31 3.30 -2.21
N LEU A 99 10.55 4.60 -2.27
CA LEU A 99 11.01 5.39 -1.14
C LEU A 99 9.88 5.58 -0.14
N LYS A 100 10.09 5.06 1.07
CA LYS A 100 9.19 5.15 2.21
C LYS A 100 9.41 6.45 2.98
N LYS A 101 10.68 6.82 3.15
CA LYS A 101 11.07 8.02 3.89
C LYS A 101 12.23 8.70 3.17
N ILE A 102 12.26 10.02 3.22
CA ILE A 102 13.37 10.84 2.75
C ILE A 102 13.69 11.87 3.81
N GLU A 103 14.94 11.95 4.17
CA GLU A 103 15.51 12.98 5.01
C GLU A 103 16.42 13.86 4.19
N VAL A 104 16.29 15.16 4.35
CA VAL A 104 17.15 16.16 3.70
C VAL A 104 17.82 16.98 4.78
N ASP A 105 19.14 16.99 4.81
CA ASP A 105 19.96 17.64 5.86
C ASP A 105 19.53 17.24 7.30
N GLY A 106 19.12 15.98 7.49
CA GLY A 106 18.67 15.43 8.77
C GLY A 106 17.22 15.78 9.16
N ALA A 107 16.52 16.55 8.35
CA ALA A 107 15.09 16.81 8.56
C ALA A 107 14.22 15.82 7.73
N SER A 108 13.16 15.31 8.34
CA SER A 108 12.19 14.46 7.60
C SER A 108 11.46 15.32 6.57
N TYR A 109 11.66 15.00 5.30
CA TYR A 109 11.09 15.72 4.17
C TYR A 109 9.89 15.02 3.55
N HIS A 110 9.91 13.71 3.53
CA HIS A 110 8.83 12.88 3.05
C HIS A 110 8.78 11.60 3.86
N GLU A 111 7.60 11.26 4.32
CA GLU A 111 7.31 9.99 4.95
C GLU A 111 6.00 9.46 4.36
N GLN A 112 6.06 8.27 3.79
CA GLN A 112 4.86 7.60 3.33
C GLN A 112 4.16 6.99 4.53
N LEU A 113 3.06 7.59 4.95
CA LEU A 113 2.29 7.11 6.08
C LEU A 113 1.78 5.69 5.80
N ALA A 114 2.18 4.75 6.63
CA ALA A 114 1.66 3.38 6.65
C ALA A 114 0.11 3.36 6.69
N LEU A 115 -0.48 4.38 7.28
CA LEU A 115 -1.93 4.58 7.40
C LEU A 115 -2.64 4.61 6.04
N SER A 116 -2.06 5.23 5.01
CA SER A 116 -2.67 5.30 3.68
C SER A 116 -2.74 3.93 3.00
N ALA A 117 -1.70 3.11 3.18
CA ALA A 117 -1.67 1.74 2.69
C ALA A 117 -2.67 0.86 3.44
N TYR A 118 -2.80 1.06 4.76
CA TYR A 118 -3.78 0.37 5.58
C TYR A 118 -5.22 0.68 5.16
N PHE A 119 -5.57 1.95 4.95
CA PHE A 119 -6.90 2.34 4.48
C PHE A 119 -7.21 1.83 3.09
N SER A 120 -6.26 1.83 2.15
CA SER A 120 -6.48 1.24 0.83
C SER A 120 -6.68 -0.27 0.89
N GLY A 121 -5.95 -0.97 1.77
CA GLY A 121 -6.14 -2.38 2.06
C GLY A 121 -7.53 -2.69 2.63
N LEU A 122 -8.01 -1.92 3.60
CA LEU A 122 -9.35 -2.05 4.16
C LEU A 122 -10.46 -1.82 3.12
N LEU A 123 -10.26 -0.86 2.21
CA LEU A 123 -11.23 -0.56 1.16
C LEU A 123 -11.30 -1.71 0.13
N LEU A 124 -10.16 -2.27 -0.26
CA LEU A 124 -10.07 -3.46 -1.10
C LEU A 124 -10.73 -4.67 -0.45
N ALA A 125 -10.51 -4.87 0.85
CA ALA A 125 -11.13 -5.93 1.63
C ALA A 125 -12.64 -5.82 1.67
N SER A 126 -13.17 -4.63 1.88
CA SER A 126 -14.62 -4.42 1.93
C SER A 126 -15.26 -4.72 0.58
N LEU A 127 -14.60 -4.38 -0.53
CA LEU A 127 -15.03 -4.75 -1.87
C LEU A 127 -15.00 -6.27 -2.08
N CYS A 128 -13.88 -6.92 -1.75
CA CYS A 128 -13.76 -8.38 -1.83
C CYS A 128 -14.84 -9.08 -0.98
N TRP A 129 -15.14 -8.56 0.22
CA TRP A 129 -16.18 -9.12 1.07
C TRP A 129 -17.56 -9.11 0.40
N VAL A 130 -17.94 -8.01 -0.27
CA VAL A 130 -19.20 -7.91 -1.00
C VAL A 130 -19.28 -8.96 -2.11
N PHE A 131 -18.20 -9.13 -2.89
CA PHE A 131 -18.18 -10.07 -4.01
C PHE A 131 -18.15 -11.54 -3.58
N ILE A 132 -17.47 -11.86 -2.49
CA ILE A 132 -17.32 -13.25 -2.01
C ILE A 132 -18.55 -13.69 -1.18
N ARG A 133 -19.17 -12.78 -0.45
CA ARG A 133 -20.32 -13.05 0.41
C ARG A 133 -21.49 -13.70 -0.33
N THR A 134 -21.85 -13.17 -1.48
CA THR A 134 -23.04 -13.59 -2.21
C THR A 134 -22.97 -15.06 -2.68
N PRO A 135 -21.92 -15.52 -3.39
CA PRO A 135 -21.85 -16.91 -3.82
C PRO A 135 -21.70 -17.89 -2.66
N ILE A 136 -20.95 -17.53 -1.59
CA ILE A 136 -20.82 -18.44 -0.42
C ILE A 136 -22.15 -18.62 0.28
N LYS A 137 -22.93 -17.58 0.47
CA LYS A 137 -24.28 -17.70 1.05
C LYS A 137 -25.21 -18.55 0.19
N TRP A 138 -25.12 -18.40 -1.13
CA TRP A 138 -25.92 -19.19 -2.05
C TRP A 138 -25.59 -20.69 -1.96
N VAL A 139 -24.29 -21.04 -1.93
CA VAL A 139 -23.83 -22.43 -1.77
C VAL A 139 -24.24 -23.01 -0.42
N ALA A 140 -24.04 -22.27 0.66
CA ALA A 140 -24.42 -22.71 2.02
C ALA A 140 -25.93 -22.97 2.15
N LEU A 141 -26.76 -22.11 1.57
CA LEU A 141 -28.22 -22.30 1.54
C LEU A 141 -28.62 -23.54 0.71
N LYS A 142 -27.94 -23.79 -0.41
CA LYS A 142 -28.22 -24.96 -1.26
C LYS A 142 -27.84 -26.26 -0.56
N MET A 143 -26.71 -26.29 0.17
CA MET A 143 -26.32 -27.47 0.95
C MET A 143 -27.27 -27.73 2.11
N HIS A 144 -27.71 -26.70 2.82
CA HIS A 144 -28.64 -26.84 3.92
C HIS A 144 -30.02 -27.39 3.49
N ASN A 145 -30.50 -26.98 2.34
CA ASN A 145 -31.76 -27.51 1.79
C ASN A 145 -31.64 -28.97 1.32
N LYS A 146 -30.45 -29.46 0.97
CA LYS A 146 -30.21 -30.86 0.61
C LYS A 146 -30.17 -31.80 1.81
N THR A 147 -29.82 -31.30 2.99
CA THR A 147 -29.77 -32.13 4.23
C THR A 147 -31.13 -32.23 4.93
N LEU A 148 -32.15 -31.50 4.48
CA LEU A 148 -33.48 -31.49 5.06
C LEU A 148 -34.53 -32.31 4.24
N ASN A 149 -34.12 -32.79 3.07
CA ASN A 149 -34.88 -33.74 2.23
C ASN A 149 -34.22 -35.11 2.25
#